data_3010c54de094f4f5516b9c807d3e897c
#
_entry.id   3010c54de094f4f5516b9c807d3e897c
#
_cell.length_a   1.000
_cell.length_b   1.000
_cell.length_c   1.000
_cell.angle_alpha   90.00
_cell.angle_beta   90.00
_cell.angle_gamma   90.00
#
_symmetry.space_group_name_H-M   'P 1'
#
loop_
_entity.id
_entity.type
_entity.pdbx_description
1 polymer ?
#
loop_
_entity_poly.entity_id
_entity_poly.type
_entity_poly.pdbx_seq_one_letter_code
_entity_poly.pdbx_strand_id
1 'polypeptide(L)'
;MVSAHCDWEKCLQTEGGSAWILYKERGQPSVHSKLRRAGERRLESDDEEKFTAELISERLVMVRVLDQSRRVCLVAPRSAHQLGGRVTSLHVSGGGLGVASSSGPSVSVWDTRAGTVRRELSGHLGEVYTARLFPSGVVALTGGADMSLRIWSVETGDCPVTLTGHSGPVTATEILGRGRNIISVSKDGTARLWSCGERRCLAVLVSLSEKINCCHLSQSDLSMFHPLAAAPPSDPAEVETEDKVLAVGGEEGTVTVVAVSSRAELLTTNVGSPVNALALTRERLYVGCQDGAIHLLSQAGPEVILATTSPVLSMLRLRLGPETEDQVVTSRQDGSVTLYLAGGRLELTGADTDPVYSLAEDGDDVFTACRDGRVRKYERAVISKFVRQLSTLERK
;
A
#
# COMPACT_ATOMS: atom_id res chain seq x y z
N MET A 1 -15.20 -13.39 0.51
CA MET A 1 -13.73 -13.54 0.38
C MET A 1 -13.45 -14.89 -0.24
N VAL A 2 -12.57 -14.99 -1.22
CA VAL A 2 -11.97 -16.25 -1.68
C VAL A 2 -10.49 -16.14 -1.37
N SER A 3 -9.93 -17.11 -0.69
CA SER A 3 -8.50 -17.21 -0.43
C SER A 3 -8.03 -18.63 -0.66
N ALA A 4 -6.75 -18.81 -0.93
CA ALA A 4 -6.14 -20.12 -1.10
C ALA A 4 -5.02 -20.28 -0.08
N HIS A 5 -4.70 -21.53 0.26
CA HIS A 5 -3.54 -21.84 1.11
C HIS A 5 -2.25 -21.29 0.50
N CYS A 6 -1.29 -20.85 1.32
CA CYS A 6 -0.08 -20.13 0.88
C CYS A 6 0.76 -20.82 -0.18
N ASP A 7 0.77 -22.13 -0.20
CA ASP A 7 1.60 -22.95 -1.11
C ASP A 7 0.79 -23.58 -2.27
N TRP A 8 -0.39 -23.03 -2.58
CA TRP A 8 -1.28 -23.61 -3.58
C TRP A 8 -0.60 -23.75 -4.96
N GLU A 9 0.27 -22.83 -5.35
CA GLU A 9 0.97 -22.87 -6.62
C GLU A 9 1.90 -24.10 -6.73
N LYS A 10 2.60 -24.44 -5.65
CA LYS A 10 3.47 -25.63 -5.60
C LYS A 10 2.65 -26.91 -5.65
N CYS A 11 1.55 -26.95 -4.89
CA CYS A 11 0.65 -28.08 -4.84
C CYS A 11 -0.01 -28.39 -6.19
N LEU A 12 -0.30 -27.37 -7.00
CA LEU A 12 -0.95 -27.52 -8.30
C LEU A 12 0.04 -27.64 -9.49
N GLN A 13 1.35 -27.65 -9.25
CA GLN A 13 2.35 -27.87 -10.33
C GLN A 13 2.39 -29.28 -10.85
N THR A 14 2.05 -30.29 -10.04
CA THR A 14 2.04 -31.70 -10.42
C THR A 14 0.63 -32.17 -10.74
N GLU A 15 0.52 -33.10 -11.68
CA GLU A 15 -0.74 -33.81 -11.98
C GLU A 15 -1.22 -34.58 -10.74
N GLY A 16 -2.50 -34.46 -10.40
CA GLY A 16 -3.07 -35.00 -9.16
C GLY A 16 -2.76 -34.19 -7.91
N GLY A 17 -1.92 -33.14 -7.99
CA GLY A 17 -1.67 -32.22 -6.91
C GLY A 17 -2.93 -31.45 -6.51
N SER A 18 -3.05 -31.08 -5.23
CA SER A 18 -4.26 -30.46 -4.71
C SER A 18 -3.97 -29.32 -3.74
N ALA A 19 -4.81 -28.30 -3.80
CA ALA A 19 -4.76 -27.14 -2.90
C ALA A 19 -6.14 -26.84 -2.32
N TRP A 20 -6.17 -26.25 -1.14
CA TRP A 20 -7.41 -25.81 -0.52
C TRP A 20 -7.71 -24.36 -0.89
N ILE A 21 -8.98 -24.08 -1.19
CA ILE A 21 -9.54 -22.75 -1.30
C ILE A 21 -10.60 -22.57 -0.21
N LEU A 22 -10.64 -21.35 0.32
CA LEU A 22 -11.63 -20.88 1.28
C LEU A 22 -12.52 -19.84 0.60
N TYR A 23 -13.83 -20.04 0.64
CA TYR A 23 -14.80 -19.01 0.31
C TYR A 23 -15.57 -18.60 1.56
N LYS A 24 -15.62 -17.29 1.82
CA LYS A 24 -16.38 -16.72 2.93
C LYS A 24 -17.23 -15.56 2.45
N GLU A 25 -18.50 -15.64 2.71
CA GLU A 25 -19.46 -14.56 2.50
C GLU A 25 -19.87 -13.94 3.84
N ARG A 26 -20.24 -12.64 3.81
CA ARG A 26 -20.64 -11.92 5.02
C ARG A 26 -21.91 -12.56 5.61
N GLY A 27 -21.83 -12.98 6.87
CA GLY A 27 -22.96 -13.61 7.57
C GLY A 27 -23.20 -15.08 7.25
N GLN A 28 -22.38 -15.69 6.38
CA GLN A 28 -22.44 -17.10 6.03
C GLN A 28 -21.27 -17.90 6.61
N PRO A 29 -21.42 -19.20 6.85
CA PRO A 29 -20.31 -20.07 7.20
C PRO A 29 -19.25 -20.09 6.09
N SER A 30 -17.98 -20.28 6.47
CA SER A 30 -16.93 -20.47 5.50
C SER A 30 -17.08 -21.79 4.76
N VAL A 31 -16.95 -21.78 3.44
CA VAL A 31 -16.94 -22.97 2.61
C VAL A 31 -15.51 -23.29 2.24
N HIS A 32 -15.06 -24.50 2.54
CA HIS A 32 -13.75 -25.01 2.16
C HIS A 32 -13.91 -25.98 1.02
N SER A 33 -13.14 -25.81 -0.04
CA SER A 33 -13.13 -26.73 -1.17
C SER A 33 -11.70 -27.08 -1.56
N LYS A 34 -11.52 -28.27 -2.04
CA LYS A 34 -10.22 -28.77 -2.52
C LYS A 34 -10.20 -28.70 -4.03
N LEU A 35 -9.21 -28.00 -4.57
CA LEU A 35 -8.92 -27.99 -5.99
C LEU A 35 -7.89 -29.07 -6.29
N ARG A 36 -8.12 -29.87 -7.34
CA ARG A 36 -7.17 -30.88 -7.85
C ARG A 36 -6.83 -30.57 -9.29
N ARG A 37 -5.58 -30.77 -9.66
CA ARG A 37 -5.17 -30.67 -11.06
C ARG A 37 -5.56 -31.91 -11.82
N ALA A 38 -6.46 -31.75 -12.79
CA ALA A 38 -6.99 -32.83 -13.64
C ALA A 38 -6.51 -32.75 -15.10
N GLY A 39 -5.54 -31.88 -15.40
CA GLY A 39 -4.98 -31.68 -16.73
C GLY A 39 -4.08 -30.44 -16.79
N GLU A 40 -3.70 -30.04 -18.01
CA GLU A 40 -2.75 -28.94 -18.21
C GLU A 40 -3.27 -27.61 -17.63
N ARG A 41 -4.56 -27.31 -17.82
CA ARG A 41 -5.22 -26.08 -17.32
C ARG A 41 -6.50 -26.34 -16.53
N ARG A 42 -6.95 -27.59 -16.47
CA ARG A 42 -8.20 -27.94 -15.80
C ARG A 42 -7.95 -28.23 -14.33
N LEU A 43 -8.76 -27.57 -13.48
CA LEU A 43 -8.85 -27.85 -12.07
C LEU A 43 -10.25 -28.37 -11.76
N GLU A 44 -10.33 -29.45 -10.98
CA GLU A 44 -11.58 -30.00 -10.44
C GLU A 44 -11.73 -29.56 -8.99
N SER A 45 -12.94 -29.22 -8.61
CA SER A 45 -13.32 -28.83 -7.25
C SER A 45 -14.12 -29.95 -6.61
N ASP A 46 -13.93 -30.20 -5.33
CA ASP A 46 -14.80 -31.12 -4.56
C ASP A 46 -16.24 -30.56 -4.43
N ASP A 47 -16.45 -29.26 -4.73
CA ASP A 47 -17.76 -28.58 -4.71
C ASP A 47 -17.99 -27.87 -6.07
N GLU A 48 -18.22 -28.68 -7.12
CA GLU A 48 -18.42 -28.20 -8.49
C GLU A 48 -19.73 -27.42 -8.66
N GLU A 49 -20.69 -27.59 -7.75
CA GLU A 49 -21.94 -26.82 -7.76
C GLU A 49 -21.74 -25.37 -7.37
N LYS A 50 -20.66 -25.06 -6.59
CA LYS A 50 -20.36 -23.72 -6.12
C LYS A 50 -19.20 -23.06 -6.84
N PHE A 51 -18.22 -23.84 -7.29
CA PHE A 51 -16.99 -23.30 -7.85
C PHE A 51 -16.62 -23.98 -9.15
N THR A 52 -16.14 -23.17 -10.10
CA THR A 52 -15.29 -23.65 -11.20
C THR A 52 -13.96 -22.96 -11.11
N ALA A 53 -12.87 -23.68 -11.40
CA ALA A 53 -11.52 -23.14 -11.36
C ALA A 53 -10.74 -23.51 -12.62
N GLU A 54 -9.91 -22.58 -13.06
CA GLU A 54 -9.03 -22.72 -14.23
C GLU A 54 -7.64 -22.22 -13.91
N LEU A 55 -6.62 -23.02 -14.23
CA LEU A 55 -5.22 -22.62 -14.13
C LEU A 55 -4.84 -21.81 -15.37
N ILE A 56 -4.69 -20.50 -15.21
CA ILE A 56 -4.31 -19.60 -16.31
C ILE A 56 -2.81 -19.63 -16.54
N SER A 57 -2.02 -19.74 -15.47
CA SER A 57 -0.57 -19.95 -15.50
C SER A 57 -0.12 -20.58 -14.19
N GLU A 58 1.17 -20.94 -14.07
CA GLU A 58 1.74 -21.54 -12.86
C GLU A 58 1.46 -20.76 -11.57
N ARG A 59 1.22 -19.44 -11.68
CA ARG A 59 0.99 -18.52 -10.55
C ARG A 59 -0.35 -17.80 -10.60
N LEU A 60 -1.23 -18.18 -11.51
CA LEU A 60 -2.51 -17.52 -11.70
C LEU A 60 -3.62 -18.53 -11.86
N VAL A 61 -4.54 -18.57 -10.92
CA VAL A 61 -5.77 -19.36 -10.95
C VAL A 61 -6.97 -18.45 -10.98
N MET A 62 -7.87 -18.70 -11.92
CA MET A 62 -9.20 -18.05 -11.94
C MET A 62 -10.21 -18.99 -11.27
N VAL A 63 -10.87 -18.46 -10.24
CA VAL A 63 -11.99 -19.13 -9.58
C VAL A 63 -13.26 -18.36 -9.89
N ARG A 64 -14.26 -19.05 -10.41
CA ARG A 64 -15.60 -18.52 -10.63
C ARG A 64 -16.54 -19.07 -9.56
N VAL A 65 -17.16 -18.18 -8.81
CA VAL A 65 -18.23 -18.53 -7.87
C VAL A 65 -19.55 -18.49 -8.61
N LEU A 66 -20.20 -19.64 -8.78
CA LEU A 66 -21.33 -19.79 -9.69
C LEU A 66 -22.58 -19.05 -9.20
N ASP A 67 -22.79 -19.02 -7.90
CA ASP A 67 -23.95 -18.37 -7.25
C ASP A 67 -23.99 -16.84 -7.45
N GLN A 68 -22.84 -16.19 -7.70
CA GLN A 68 -22.76 -14.72 -7.80
C GLN A 68 -22.24 -14.21 -9.15
N SER A 69 -21.95 -15.08 -10.12
CA SER A 69 -21.29 -14.74 -11.38
C SER A 69 -19.96 -13.96 -11.20
N ARG A 70 -19.40 -13.99 -9.99
CA ARG A 70 -18.17 -13.26 -9.64
C ARG A 70 -16.94 -14.07 -9.98
N ARG A 71 -15.96 -13.38 -10.55
CA ARG A 71 -14.65 -13.94 -10.86
C ARG A 71 -13.63 -13.46 -9.85
N VAL A 72 -12.87 -14.38 -9.29
CA VAL A 72 -11.76 -14.09 -8.39
C VAL A 72 -10.50 -14.71 -8.97
N CYS A 73 -9.47 -13.91 -9.16
CA CYS A 73 -8.18 -14.41 -9.54
C CYS A 73 -7.24 -14.44 -8.35
N LEU A 74 -6.59 -15.56 -8.16
CA LEU A 74 -5.60 -15.78 -7.14
C LEU A 74 -4.21 -15.73 -7.81
N VAL A 75 -3.36 -14.83 -7.31
CA VAL A 75 -1.99 -14.64 -7.79
C VAL A 75 -1.03 -15.05 -6.70
N ALA A 76 -0.20 -16.06 -6.98
CA ALA A 76 0.87 -16.47 -6.09
C ALA A 76 2.09 -15.54 -6.19
N PRO A 77 2.86 -15.38 -5.10
CA PRO A 77 4.09 -14.62 -5.13
C PRO A 77 5.16 -15.31 -5.99
N ARG A 78 5.97 -14.50 -6.68
CA ARG A 78 7.17 -14.99 -7.38
C ARG A 78 8.24 -15.46 -6.42
N SER A 79 8.40 -14.73 -5.32
CA SER A 79 9.33 -15.04 -4.24
C SER A 79 8.83 -14.48 -2.92
N ALA A 80 9.31 -15.05 -1.82
CA ALA A 80 9.09 -14.57 -0.48
C ALA A 80 10.44 -14.55 0.27
N HIS A 81 10.76 -13.43 0.90
CA HIS A 81 12.02 -13.22 1.57
C HIS A 81 11.78 -12.93 3.05
N GLN A 82 12.50 -13.63 3.92
CA GLN A 82 12.42 -13.43 5.36
C GLN A 82 13.36 -12.27 5.76
N LEU A 83 12.78 -11.18 6.26
CA LEU A 83 13.56 -10.04 6.77
C LEU A 83 13.67 -10.02 8.29
N GLY A 84 12.98 -10.96 8.97
CA GLY A 84 12.95 -11.07 10.42
C GLY A 84 11.92 -10.14 11.08
N GLY A 85 11.28 -10.63 12.13
CA GLY A 85 10.28 -9.87 12.89
C GLY A 85 9.04 -9.46 12.06
N ARG A 86 8.14 -8.70 12.68
CA ARG A 86 6.96 -8.14 12.01
C ARG A 86 7.36 -6.94 11.15
N VAL A 87 7.17 -7.01 9.83
CA VAL A 87 7.47 -5.89 8.92
C VAL A 87 6.27 -4.94 8.90
N THR A 88 6.48 -3.70 9.36
CA THR A 88 5.42 -2.69 9.54
C THR A 88 5.38 -1.64 8.44
N SER A 89 6.52 -1.31 7.84
CA SER A 89 6.62 -0.39 6.71
C SER A 89 7.59 -0.92 5.67
N LEU A 90 7.26 -0.71 4.41
CA LEU A 90 8.04 -1.17 3.27
C LEU A 90 8.07 -0.09 2.19
N HIS A 91 9.24 0.17 1.63
CA HIS A 91 9.38 0.96 0.41
C HIS A 91 10.47 0.35 -0.46
N VAL A 92 10.26 0.33 -1.76
CA VAL A 92 11.22 -0.19 -2.74
C VAL A 92 11.54 0.86 -3.80
N SER A 93 12.72 0.77 -4.37
CA SER A 93 13.15 1.64 -5.47
C SER A 93 13.35 0.81 -6.75
N GLY A 94 13.18 1.42 -7.92
CA GLY A 94 13.44 0.78 -9.21
C GLY A 94 14.90 0.34 -9.40
N GLY A 95 15.81 0.71 -8.47
CA GLY A 95 17.22 0.30 -8.47
C GLY A 95 17.50 -1.09 -7.85
N GLY A 96 16.46 -1.83 -7.41
CA GLY A 96 16.61 -3.15 -6.79
C GLY A 96 16.94 -3.11 -5.30
N LEU A 97 16.75 -1.98 -4.63
CA LEU A 97 16.86 -1.83 -3.19
C LEU A 97 15.51 -1.57 -2.54
N GLY A 98 15.32 -2.12 -1.36
CA GLY A 98 14.19 -1.86 -0.49
C GLY A 98 14.64 -1.48 0.92
N VAL A 99 13.78 -0.75 1.63
CA VAL A 99 13.88 -0.50 3.06
C VAL A 99 12.65 -1.04 3.74
N ALA A 100 12.84 -1.69 4.87
CA ALA A 100 11.78 -2.28 5.66
C ALA A 100 12.00 -1.99 7.13
N SER A 101 11.00 -1.40 7.81
CA SER A 101 10.98 -1.33 9.26
C SER A 101 10.30 -2.55 9.85
N SER A 102 10.81 -3.03 10.98
CA SER A 102 10.20 -4.08 11.77
C SER A 102 9.83 -3.56 13.16
N SER A 103 9.21 -4.41 13.98
CA SER A 103 8.90 -4.07 15.37
C SER A 103 10.19 -3.88 16.19
N GLY A 104 10.83 -2.73 16.02
CA GLY A 104 12.08 -2.38 16.70
C GLY A 104 12.65 -1.06 16.19
N PRO A 105 13.82 -0.65 16.71
CA PRO A 105 14.43 0.64 16.39
C PRO A 105 15.29 0.62 15.11
N SER A 106 15.46 -0.53 14.47
CA SER A 106 16.28 -0.69 13.28
C SER A 106 15.43 -0.81 12.01
N VAL A 107 16.04 -0.44 10.89
CA VAL A 107 15.48 -0.55 9.55
C VAL A 107 16.42 -1.34 8.67
N SER A 108 15.90 -2.40 8.06
CA SER A 108 16.69 -3.24 7.14
C SER A 108 16.70 -2.62 5.75
N VAL A 109 17.90 -2.48 5.19
CA VAL A 109 18.11 -2.24 3.77
C VAL A 109 18.40 -3.59 3.12
N TRP A 110 17.62 -3.94 2.10
CA TRP A 110 17.67 -5.27 1.49
C TRP A 110 17.66 -5.21 -0.04
N ASP A 111 18.20 -6.26 -0.65
CA ASP A 111 18.20 -6.44 -2.10
C ASP A 111 16.88 -7.09 -2.53
N THR A 112 16.10 -6.40 -3.38
CA THR A 112 14.77 -6.88 -3.81
C THR A 112 14.84 -8.05 -4.79
N ARG A 113 16.01 -8.34 -5.37
CA ARG A 113 16.24 -9.47 -6.29
C ARG A 113 16.76 -10.69 -5.56
N ALA A 114 17.82 -10.47 -4.75
CA ALA A 114 18.45 -11.55 -3.99
C ALA A 114 17.68 -11.89 -2.70
N GLY A 115 16.88 -10.96 -2.16
CA GLY A 115 16.15 -11.12 -0.90
C GLY A 115 17.04 -11.09 0.34
N THR A 116 18.28 -10.62 0.21
CA THR A 116 19.24 -10.58 1.30
C THR A 116 19.30 -9.19 1.92
N VAL A 117 19.38 -9.13 3.25
CA VAL A 117 19.63 -7.89 3.98
C VAL A 117 21.07 -7.45 3.71
N ARG A 118 21.23 -6.25 3.19
CA ARG A 118 22.53 -5.65 2.91
C ARG A 118 23.07 -4.87 4.11
N ARG A 119 22.14 -4.22 4.86
CA ARG A 119 22.52 -3.34 5.98
C ARG A 119 21.34 -3.16 6.94
N GLU A 120 21.68 -2.91 8.20
CA GLU A 120 20.77 -2.43 9.23
C GLU A 120 21.07 -0.96 9.54
N LEU A 121 20.05 -0.10 9.52
CA LEU A 121 20.12 1.29 9.93
C LEU A 121 19.67 1.37 11.39
N SER A 122 20.59 1.63 12.31
CA SER A 122 20.34 1.63 13.75
C SER A 122 20.61 2.99 14.37
N GLY A 123 19.72 3.45 15.26
CA GLY A 123 19.89 4.73 15.96
C GLY A 123 18.59 5.37 16.44
N HIS A 124 17.41 4.95 15.94
CA HIS A 124 16.14 5.32 16.56
C HIS A 124 16.06 4.76 18.00
N LEU A 125 15.37 5.48 18.89
CA LEU A 125 15.20 5.08 20.30
C LEU A 125 13.88 4.31 20.54
N GLY A 126 13.12 4.00 19.48
CA GLY A 126 11.87 3.30 19.54
C GLY A 126 11.48 2.70 18.19
N GLU A 127 10.29 2.15 18.12
CA GLU A 127 9.77 1.53 16.90
C GLU A 127 9.72 2.53 15.74
N VAL A 128 10.15 2.10 14.57
CA VAL A 128 10.12 2.89 13.33
C VAL A 128 8.82 2.58 12.58
N TYR A 129 7.98 3.58 12.42
CA TYR A 129 6.66 3.43 11.79
C TYR A 129 6.68 3.66 10.28
N THR A 130 7.65 4.43 9.79
CA THR A 130 7.76 4.77 8.37
C THR A 130 9.20 4.73 7.92
N ALA A 131 9.44 4.11 6.77
CA ALA A 131 10.73 4.06 6.10
C ALA A 131 10.54 4.21 4.59
N ARG A 132 11.26 5.15 3.98
CA ARG A 132 11.21 5.42 2.53
C ARG A 132 12.60 5.61 1.96
N LEU A 133 12.80 5.14 0.73
CA LEU A 133 13.99 5.48 -0.06
C LEU A 133 13.74 6.79 -0.82
N PHE A 134 14.74 7.65 -0.85
CA PHE A 134 14.76 8.77 -1.78
C PHE A 134 14.84 8.27 -3.23
N PRO A 135 14.39 9.06 -4.21
CA PRO A 135 14.44 8.67 -5.63
C PRO A 135 15.83 8.28 -6.13
N SER A 136 16.90 8.78 -5.48
CA SER A 136 18.28 8.39 -5.78
C SER A 136 18.61 6.94 -5.43
N GLY A 137 17.81 6.30 -4.55
CA GLY A 137 18.04 4.95 -4.04
C GLY A 137 19.20 4.80 -3.05
N VAL A 138 19.98 5.86 -2.81
CA VAL A 138 21.18 5.83 -1.93
C VAL A 138 20.95 6.50 -0.57
N VAL A 139 19.79 7.08 -0.37
CA VAL A 139 19.40 7.76 0.87
C VAL A 139 18.05 7.19 1.34
N ALA A 140 17.91 7.00 2.66
CA ALA A 140 16.66 6.59 3.28
C ALA A 140 16.16 7.64 4.27
N LEU A 141 14.83 7.81 4.35
CA LEU A 141 14.12 8.61 5.34
C LEU A 141 13.37 7.66 6.27
N THR A 142 13.46 7.89 7.57
CA THR A 142 12.71 7.14 8.58
C THR A 142 12.08 8.07 9.60
N GLY A 143 10.97 7.63 10.19
CA GLY A 143 10.29 8.31 11.28
C GLY A 143 9.65 7.29 12.23
N GLY A 144 9.59 7.62 13.50
CA GLY A 144 9.13 6.64 14.48
C GLY A 144 8.67 7.18 15.82
N ALA A 145 8.64 6.29 16.80
CA ALA A 145 8.14 6.54 18.14
C ALA A 145 8.94 7.59 18.93
N ASP A 146 10.22 7.79 18.57
CA ASP A 146 11.11 8.79 19.20
C ASP A 146 10.85 10.22 18.71
N MET A 147 9.75 10.46 17.95
CA MET A 147 9.32 11.75 17.44
C MET A 147 10.33 12.42 16.50
N SER A 148 11.35 11.71 16.07
CA SER A 148 12.39 12.18 15.16
C SER A 148 12.21 11.64 13.75
N LEU A 149 12.70 12.43 12.78
CA LEU A 149 12.95 12.00 11.42
C LEU A 149 14.45 11.84 11.25
N ARG A 150 14.88 10.78 10.59
CA ARG A 150 16.28 10.52 10.33
C ARG A 150 16.51 10.27 8.85
N ILE A 151 17.59 10.85 8.35
CA ILE A 151 18.04 10.67 6.96
C ILE A 151 19.35 9.92 7.00
N TRP A 152 19.41 8.81 6.28
CA TRP A 152 20.48 7.82 6.33
C TRP A 152 21.16 7.67 4.98
N SER A 153 22.47 7.46 4.99
CA SER A 153 23.18 6.89 3.85
C SER A 153 22.91 5.40 3.80
N VAL A 154 22.32 4.92 2.72
CA VAL A 154 22.07 3.48 2.50
C VAL A 154 23.36 2.71 2.33
N GLU A 155 24.40 3.36 1.77
CA GLU A 155 25.70 2.76 1.51
C GLU A 155 26.52 2.58 2.78
N THR A 156 26.63 3.63 3.62
CA THR A 156 27.48 3.59 4.84
C THR A 156 26.71 3.19 6.09
N GLY A 157 25.39 3.44 6.15
CA GLY A 157 24.56 3.27 7.34
C GLY A 157 24.60 4.47 8.31
N ASP A 158 25.35 5.52 7.97
CA ASP A 158 25.43 6.73 8.78
C ASP A 158 24.13 7.53 8.72
N CYS A 159 23.84 8.24 9.81
CA CYS A 159 22.70 9.15 9.92
C CYS A 159 23.20 10.62 9.97
N PRO A 160 23.47 11.26 8.82
CA PRO A 160 23.97 12.62 8.77
C PRO A 160 22.97 13.70 9.19
N VAL A 161 21.65 13.38 9.14
CA VAL A 161 20.60 14.34 9.46
C VAL A 161 19.56 13.73 10.40
N THR A 162 19.29 14.45 11.49
CA THR A 162 18.16 14.19 12.38
C THR A 162 17.32 15.48 12.44
N LEU A 163 16.01 15.36 12.17
CA LEU A 163 15.05 16.44 12.24
C LEU A 163 14.18 16.23 13.47
N THR A 164 14.09 17.26 14.31
CA THR A 164 13.30 17.26 15.53
C THR A 164 12.30 18.41 15.52
N GLY A 165 11.19 18.27 16.26
CA GLY A 165 10.18 19.31 16.35
C GLY A 165 8.75 18.75 16.49
N HIS A 166 8.47 17.52 16.08
CA HIS A 166 7.24 16.83 16.46
C HIS A 166 7.21 16.57 17.98
N SER A 167 6.04 16.69 18.57
CA SER A 167 5.79 16.37 19.98
C SER A 167 5.09 15.02 20.20
N GLY A 168 4.88 14.28 19.13
CA GLY A 168 4.34 12.94 19.13
C GLY A 168 5.02 12.04 18.10
N PRO A 169 4.78 10.72 18.14
CA PRO A 169 5.33 9.77 17.20
C PRO A 169 5.05 10.13 15.73
N VAL A 170 6.05 10.02 14.87
CA VAL A 170 5.92 10.21 13.43
C VAL A 170 5.32 8.94 12.81
N THR A 171 4.14 9.06 12.22
CA THR A 171 3.36 7.91 11.70
C THR A 171 3.57 7.66 10.23
N ALA A 172 3.73 8.72 9.42
CA ALA A 172 3.99 8.57 8.00
C ALA A 172 4.86 9.73 7.46
N THR A 173 5.51 9.47 6.34
CA THR A 173 6.38 10.44 5.65
C THR A 173 6.16 10.42 4.16
N GLU A 174 6.39 11.56 3.49
CA GLU A 174 6.41 11.69 2.04
C GLU A 174 7.63 12.48 1.58
N ILE A 175 8.11 12.20 0.37
CA ILE A 175 9.29 12.84 -0.22
C ILE A 175 8.84 13.65 -1.43
N LEU A 176 9.20 14.93 -1.46
CA LEU A 176 8.89 15.81 -2.59
C LEU A 176 9.99 15.71 -3.65
N GLY A 177 9.60 15.46 -4.88
CA GLY A 177 10.47 15.45 -6.04
C GLY A 177 11.78 14.69 -5.80
N ARG A 178 12.92 15.38 -5.86
CA ARG A 178 14.23 14.78 -5.62
C ARG A 178 14.61 14.64 -4.15
N GLY A 179 13.75 15.09 -3.23
CA GLY A 179 13.94 14.94 -1.79
C GLY A 179 14.69 16.09 -1.11
N ARG A 180 14.71 17.28 -1.72
CA ARG A 180 15.19 18.49 -1.01
C ARG A 180 14.26 18.86 0.13
N ASN A 181 12.96 18.62 -0.07
CA ASN A 181 11.94 18.75 0.95
C ASN A 181 11.24 17.42 1.20
N ILE A 182 10.79 17.25 2.43
CA ILE A 182 10.01 16.08 2.88
C ILE A 182 8.81 16.56 3.71
N ILE A 183 7.79 15.71 3.77
CA ILE A 183 6.63 15.91 4.62
C ILE A 183 6.59 14.79 5.64
N SER A 184 6.18 15.09 6.86
CA SER A 184 5.88 14.13 7.90
C SER A 184 4.55 14.41 8.55
N VAL A 185 3.89 13.37 9.03
CA VAL A 185 2.69 13.46 9.86
C VAL A 185 2.90 12.74 11.17
N SER A 186 2.23 13.19 12.21
CA SER A 186 2.49 12.72 13.57
C SER A 186 1.21 12.58 14.39
N LYS A 187 1.30 11.77 15.44
CA LYS A 187 0.28 11.69 16.50
C LYS A 187 0.15 12.97 17.33
N ASP A 188 0.98 13.99 17.08
CA ASP A 188 0.78 15.33 17.63
C ASP A 188 -0.29 16.16 16.89
N GLY A 189 -0.95 15.55 15.88
CA GLY A 189 -1.99 16.21 15.08
C GLY A 189 -1.45 17.11 13.98
N THR A 190 -0.14 17.16 13.74
CA THR A 190 0.44 18.05 12.72
C THR A 190 1.00 17.32 11.52
N ALA A 191 0.85 17.93 10.34
CA ALA A 191 1.62 17.62 9.13
C ALA A 191 2.62 18.74 8.90
N ARG A 192 3.90 18.40 8.75
CA ARG A 192 5.01 19.37 8.65
C ARG A 192 5.81 19.20 7.38
N LEU A 193 6.22 20.32 6.80
CA LEU A 193 7.14 20.43 5.69
C LEU A 193 8.54 20.75 6.21
N TRP A 194 9.56 20.05 5.72
CA TRP A 194 10.95 20.19 6.17
C TRP A 194 11.90 20.45 5.03
N SER A 195 12.94 21.23 5.30
CA SER A 195 14.13 21.31 4.45
C SER A 195 15.19 20.32 4.94
N CYS A 196 15.57 19.36 4.09
CA CYS A 196 16.65 18.42 4.40
C CYS A 196 17.99 19.11 4.48
N GLY A 197 18.25 20.08 3.60
CA GLY A 197 19.50 20.83 3.55
C GLY A 197 19.70 21.76 4.74
N GLU A 198 18.66 22.51 5.11
CA GLU A 198 18.71 23.45 6.25
C GLU A 198 18.41 22.81 7.60
N ARG A 199 17.96 21.53 7.58
CA ARG A 199 17.67 20.73 8.78
C ARG A 199 16.63 21.38 9.70
N ARG A 200 15.61 22.04 9.14
CA ARG A 200 14.55 22.73 9.88
C ARG A 200 13.17 22.48 9.30
N CYS A 201 12.16 22.69 10.14
CA CYS A 201 10.78 22.76 9.71
C CYS A 201 10.54 24.08 8.98
N LEU A 202 9.99 24.01 7.76
CA LEU A 202 9.62 25.17 6.94
C LEU A 202 8.22 25.65 7.28
N ALA A 203 7.27 24.72 7.45
CA ALA A 203 5.88 25.04 7.72
C ALA A 203 5.13 23.89 8.38
N VAL A 204 4.08 24.25 9.10
CA VAL A 204 3.00 23.33 9.47
C VAL A 204 1.93 23.43 8.40
N LEU A 205 1.69 22.32 7.67
CA LEU A 205 0.73 22.26 6.57
C LEU A 205 -0.69 22.01 7.06
N VAL A 206 -0.83 21.16 8.07
CA VAL A 206 -2.10 20.77 8.69
C VAL A 206 -1.93 20.72 10.20
N SER A 207 -2.95 21.16 10.93
CA SER A 207 -3.03 21.03 12.38
C SER A 207 -4.45 20.58 12.75
N LEU A 208 -4.58 19.35 13.22
CA LEU A 208 -5.83 18.73 13.68
C LEU A 208 -5.81 18.62 15.22
N SER A 209 -6.98 18.58 15.82
CA SER A 209 -7.14 18.30 17.26
C SER A 209 -6.98 16.81 17.59
N GLU A 210 -6.93 15.95 16.57
CA GLU A 210 -6.77 14.51 16.67
C GLU A 210 -5.40 14.04 16.15
N LYS A 211 -5.04 12.79 16.44
CA LYS A 211 -3.82 12.17 15.94
C LYS A 211 -3.93 11.88 14.44
N ILE A 212 -2.86 12.14 13.69
CA ILE A 212 -2.79 11.79 12.29
C ILE A 212 -2.12 10.41 12.14
N ASN A 213 -2.78 9.49 11.43
CA ASN A 213 -2.30 8.13 11.23
C ASN A 213 -1.54 7.96 9.93
N CYS A 214 -2.00 8.60 8.86
CA CYS A 214 -1.45 8.41 7.52
C CYS A 214 -1.48 9.69 6.69
N CYS A 215 -0.67 9.70 5.64
CA CYS A 215 -0.71 10.74 4.61
C CYS A 215 -0.40 10.13 3.24
N HIS A 216 -0.79 10.86 2.21
CA HIS A 216 -0.43 10.55 0.83
C HIS A 216 -0.25 11.83 0.03
N LEU A 217 0.88 11.94 -0.68
CA LEU A 217 1.23 13.07 -1.52
C LEU A 217 0.92 12.75 -2.98
N SER A 218 0.20 13.64 -3.66
CA SER A 218 0.02 13.50 -5.11
C SER A 218 1.30 13.87 -5.85
N GLN A 219 1.60 13.13 -6.92
CA GLN A 219 2.78 13.40 -7.74
C GLN A 219 2.50 14.22 -9.02
N SER A 220 1.23 14.55 -9.34
CA SER A 220 0.85 15.33 -10.51
C SER A 220 -0.63 15.68 -10.52
N ASP A 221 -1.00 16.67 -11.32
CA ASP A 221 -2.33 17.16 -11.69
C ASP A 221 -3.53 16.35 -11.17
N LEU A 222 -4.06 16.77 -10.02
CA LEU A 222 -5.35 16.28 -9.54
C LEU A 222 -6.43 17.11 -10.20
N SER A 223 -7.03 16.60 -11.26
CA SER A 223 -8.18 17.26 -11.92
C SER A 223 -9.37 17.44 -10.96
N MET A 224 -9.45 16.62 -9.91
CA MET A 224 -10.49 16.68 -8.89
C MET A 224 -10.40 17.92 -7.99
N PHE A 225 -9.19 18.36 -7.68
CA PHE A 225 -8.94 19.58 -6.94
C PHE A 225 -8.37 20.61 -7.93
N HIS A 226 -9.25 21.38 -8.57
CA HIS A 226 -8.84 22.44 -9.48
C HIS A 226 -7.62 23.19 -8.95
N PRO A 227 -6.60 23.45 -9.76
CA PRO A 227 -5.41 24.13 -9.31
C PRO A 227 -5.85 25.49 -8.74
N LEU A 228 -5.91 25.60 -7.42
CA LEU A 228 -5.76 26.88 -6.78
C LEU A 228 -4.40 27.37 -7.27
N ALA A 229 -4.41 28.52 -7.94
CA ALA A 229 -3.24 29.13 -8.54
C ALA A 229 -2.03 28.85 -7.65
N ALA A 230 -1.02 28.19 -8.21
CA ALA A 230 0.17 27.78 -7.47
C ALA A 230 0.76 29.06 -6.87
N ALA A 231 0.57 29.24 -5.56
CA ALA A 231 1.20 30.35 -4.88
C ALA A 231 2.71 30.07 -4.88
N PRO A 232 3.55 31.06 -5.15
CA PRO A 232 4.99 30.86 -5.05
C PRO A 232 5.35 30.43 -3.64
N PRO A 233 6.39 29.58 -3.48
CA PRO A 233 6.86 29.17 -2.16
C PRO A 233 7.11 30.36 -1.25
N SER A 234 6.72 30.26 0.00
CA SER A 234 6.89 31.35 0.99
C SER A 234 8.30 31.41 1.55
N ASP A 235 9.08 30.33 1.41
CA ASP A 235 10.44 30.20 1.90
C ASP A 235 11.37 29.78 0.74
N PRO A 236 12.55 30.41 0.57
CA PRO A 236 13.52 30.05 -0.49
C PRO A 236 14.02 28.59 -0.43
N ALA A 237 13.95 27.95 0.73
CA ALA A 237 14.31 26.54 0.90
C ALA A 237 13.17 25.58 0.50
N GLU A 238 12.01 26.10 0.18
CA GLU A 238 10.86 25.33 -0.28
C GLU A 238 10.95 25.11 -1.79
N VAL A 239 11.07 23.86 -2.20
CA VAL A 239 11.30 23.45 -3.58
C VAL A 239 10.38 22.31 -3.96
N GLU A 240 9.89 22.30 -5.21
CA GLU A 240 9.05 21.22 -5.78
C GLU A 240 7.71 21.01 -5.02
N THR A 241 7.21 22.06 -4.36
CA THR A 241 5.92 22.05 -3.65
C THR A 241 4.75 22.51 -4.50
N GLU A 242 5.04 23.18 -5.62
CA GLU A 242 4.04 23.64 -6.58
C GLU A 242 3.24 22.45 -7.13
N ASP A 243 1.96 22.63 -7.32
CA ASP A 243 1.03 21.62 -7.82
C ASP A 243 0.99 20.30 -7.01
N LYS A 244 1.50 20.32 -5.78
CA LYS A 244 1.42 19.18 -4.87
C LYS A 244 0.24 19.32 -3.93
N VAL A 245 -0.45 18.19 -3.76
CA VAL A 245 -1.59 18.07 -2.84
C VAL A 245 -1.28 16.97 -1.83
N LEU A 246 -1.43 17.30 -0.56
CA LEU A 246 -1.28 16.39 0.56
C LEU A 246 -2.66 16.02 1.10
N ALA A 247 -2.96 14.73 1.16
CA ALA A 247 -4.07 14.20 1.93
C ALA A 247 -3.56 13.64 3.26
N VAL A 248 -4.26 13.91 4.35
CA VAL A 248 -3.97 13.35 5.68
C VAL A 248 -5.21 12.70 6.25
N GLY A 249 -5.03 11.62 7.02
CA GLY A 249 -6.10 10.86 7.66
C GLY A 249 -5.89 10.76 9.17
N GLY A 250 -6.94 11.09 9.91
CA GLY A 250 -6.95 11.16 11.37
C GLY A 250 -7.52 9.93 12.06
N GLU A 251 -7.28 9.84 13.38
CA GLU A 251 -7.74 8.74 14.24
C GLU A 251 -9.25 8.80 14.53
N GLU A 252 -9.89 9.99 14.44
CA GLU A 252 -11.33 10.17 14.62
C GLU A 252 -12.10 10.19 13.28
N GLY A 253 -11.39 9.88 12.18
CA GLY A 253 -11.98 9.76 10.85
C GLY A 253 -11.93 11.02 10.01
N THR A 254 -11.28 12.08 10.45
CA THR A 254 -11.11 13.28 9.65
C THR A 254 -10.14 13.03 8.50
N VAL A 255 -10.53 13.45 7.31
CA VAL A 255 -9.69 13.50 6.12
C VAL A 255 -9.56 14.94 5.68
N THR A 256 -8.34 15.46 5.65
CA THR A 256 -8.05 16.82 5.20
C THR A 256 -7.12 16.77 3.99
N VAL A 257 -7.43 17.57 2.99
CA VAL A 257 -6.63 17.71 1.77
C VAL A 257 -6.19 19.16 1.64
N VAL A 258 -4.89 19.37 1.48
CA VAL A 258 -4.29 20.72 1.39
C VAL A 258 -3.38 20.84 0.18
N ALA A 259 -3.36 22.02 -0.43
CA ALA A 259 -2.34 22.40 -1.39
C ALA A 259 -1.02 22.72 -0.66
N VAL A 260 0.07 22.05 -1.05
CA VAL A 260 1.33 22.14 -0.30
C VAL A 260 1.95 23.53 -0.36
N SER A 261 2.02 24.16 -1.54
CA SER A 261 2.63 25.48 -1.73
C SER A 261 1.81 26.63 -1.13
N SER A 262 0.50 26.65 -1.38
CA SER A 262 -0.39 27.73 -0.92
C SER A 262 -0.89 27.57 0.51
N ARG A 263 -0.75 26.38 1.12
CA ARG A 263 -1.35 25.99 2.42
C ARG A 263 -2.89 26.02 2.42
N ALA A 264 -3.50 26.16 1.26
CA ALA A 264 -4.95 26.22 1.16
C ALA A 264 -5.57 24.86 1.47
N GLU A 265 -6.56 24.84 2.34
CA GLU A 265 -7.41 23.70 2.57
C GLU A 265 -8.33 23.50 1.37
N LEU A 266 -8.27 22.33 0.73
CA LEU A 266 -9.06 21.99 -0.47
C LEU A 266 -10.32 21.21 -0.10
N LEU A 267 -10.22 20.37 0.91
CA LEU A 267 -11.31 19.53 1.40
C LEU A 267 -11.04 19.14 2.85
N THR A 268 -12.06 19.23 3.69
CA THR A 268 -12.08 18.57 4.99
C THR A 268 -13.42 17.88 5.16
N THR A 269 -13.39 16.60 5.53
CA THR A 269 -14.57 15.76 5.75
C THR A 269 -14.29 14.72 6.82
N ASN A 270 -15.34 14.08 7.33
CA ASN A 270 -15.20 12.99 8.29
C ASN A 270 -15.91 11.74 7.75
N VAL A 271 -15.24 10.59 7.79
CA VAL A 271 -15.74 9.30 7.30
C VAL A 271 -16.28 8.42 8.43
N GLY A 272 -16.24 8.88 9.67
CA GLY A 272 -16.84 8.21 10.83
C GLY A 272 -16.07 7.03 11.41
N SER A 273 -14.88 6.75 10.90
CA SER A 273 -14.02 5.65 11.36
C SER A 273 -12.55 6.02 11.21
N PRO A 274 -11.64 5.59 12.11
CA PRO A 274 -10.22 5.88 11.99
C PRO A 274 -9.67 5.59 10.60
N VAL A 275 -8.95 6.56 10.04
CA VAL A 275 -8.34 6.43 8.71
C VAL A 275 -6.95 5.81 8.85
N ASN A 276 -6.75 4.66 8.23
CA ASN A 276 -5.48 3.93 8.28
C ASN A 276 -4.64 4.10 7.01
N ALA A 277 -5.30 4.30 5.87
CA ALA A 277 -4.61 4.37 4.58
C ALA A 277 -5.32 5.30 3.61
N LEU A 278 -4.54 5.95 2.78
CA LEU A 278 -5.00 6.86 1.72
C LEU A 278 -4.34 6.49 0.40
N ALA A 279 -5.09 6.59 -0.70
CA ALA A 279 -4.53 6.47 -2.04
C ALA A 279 -5.12 7.55 -2.95
N LEU A 280 -4.27 8.47 -3.38
CA LEU A 280 -4.59 9.50 -4.35
C LEU A 280 -4.29 9.00 -5.76
N THR A 281 -5.31 8.96 -6.60
CA THR A 281 -5.19 8.79 -8.05
C THR A 281 -5.34 10.14 -8.73
N ARG A 282 -5.28 10.20 -10.06
CA ARG A 282 -5.47 11.46 -10.79
C ARG A 282 -6.83 12.12 -10.55
N GLU A 283 -7.86 11.31 -10.35
CA GLU A 283 -9.25 11.77 -10.32
C GLU A 283 -9.96 11.46 -9.00
N ARG A 284 -9.37 10.64 -8.12
CA ARG A 284 -10.08 10.05 -6.99
C ARG A 284 -9.18 9.96 -5.76
N LEU A 285 -9.76 10.21 -4.59
CA LEU A 285 -9.14 9.93 -3.30
C LEU A 285 -9.86 8.76 -2.64
N TYR A 286 -9.14 7.66 -2.45
CA TYR A 286 -9.61 6.48 -1.72
C TYR A 286 -9.16 6.55 -0.28
N VAL A 287 -10.06 6.23 0.65
CA VAL A 287 -9.84 6.24 2.08
C VAL A 287 -10.13 4.88 2.66
N GLY A 288 -9.13 4.25 3.24
CA GLY A 288 -9.24 2.94 3.89
C GLY A 288 -9.34 3.09 5.40
N CYS A 289 -10.38 2.50 5.99
CA CYS A 289 -10.78 2.71 7.36
C CYS A 289 -10.56 1.48 8.26
N GLN A 290 -10.53 1.72 9.58
CA GLN A 290 -10.39 0.72 10.62
C GLN A 290 -11.59 -0.24 10.68
N ASP A 291 -12.80 0.21 10.34
CA ASP A 291 -13.99 -0.64 10.26
C ASP A 291 -14.04 -1.53 9.02
N GLY A 292 -13.04 -1.42 8.14
CA GLY A 292 -12.93 -2.17 6.89
C GLY A 292 -13.68 -1.55 5.72
N ALA A 293 -14.27 -0.37 5.88
CA ALA A 293 -14.85 0.39 4.78
C ALA A 293 -13.76 1.04 3.92
N ILE A 294 -14.06 1.15 2.63
CA ILE A 294 -13.31 1.97 1.68
C ILE A 294 -14.27 3.04 1.18
N HIS A 295 -13.90 4.29 1.40
CA HIS A 295 -14.63 5.43 0.90
C HIS A 295 -13.93 6.01 -0.33
N LEU A 296 -14.74 6.47 -1.27
CA LEU A 296 -14.34 7.32 -2.36
C LEU A 296 -14.72 8.75 -2.01
N LEU A 297 -13.74 9.64 -1.94
CA LEU A 297 -14.01 11.05 -1.73
C LEU A 297 -14.10 11.77 -3.06
N SER A 298 -15.17 12.54 -3.21
CA SER A 298 -15.42 13.44 -4.32
C SER A 298 -15.87 14.80 -3.78
N GLN A 299 -16.09 15.77 -4.66
CA GLN A 299 -16.66 17.06 -4.27
C GLN A 299 -18.09 16.94 -3.68
N ALA A 300 -18.79 15.84 -3.96
CA ALA A 300 -20.12 15.56 -3.41
C ALA A 300 -20.07 14.98 -1.97
N GLY A 301 -18.90 14.65 -1.46
CA GLY A 301 -18.66 14.05 -0.15
C GLY A 301 -18.17 12.61 -0.22
N PRO A 302 -18.06 11.94 0.95
CA PRO A 302 -17.61 10.55 1.04
C PRO A 302 -18.71 9.58 0.60
N GLU A 303 -18.36 8.63 -0.27
CA GLU A 303 -19.20 7.52 -0.70
C GLU A 303 -18.55 6.20 -0.31
N VAL A 304 -19.27 5.29 0.34
CA VAL A 304 -18.78 3.94 0.66
C VAL A 304 -18.85 3.07 -0.59
N ILE A 305 -17.70 2.80 -1.20
CA ILE A 305 -17.63 1.93 -2.39
C ILE A 305 -17.47 0.46 -2.04
N LEU A 306 -16.96 0.18 -0.84
CA LEU A 306 -16.80 -1.18 -0.34
C LEU A 306 -16.88 -1.19 1.17
N ALA A 307 -17.63 -2.14 1.74
CA ALA A 307 -17.69 -2.40 3.17
C ALA A 307 -17.29 -3.85 3.44
N THR A 308 -16.25 -4.05 4.25
CA THR A 308 -15.81 -5.35 4.74
C THR A 308 -15.80 -5.33 6.28
N THR A 309 -15.41 -6.42 6.90
CA THR A 309 -15.29 -6.51 8.37
C THR A 309 -13.85 -6.46 8.85
N SER A 310 -12.89 -6.45 7.91
CA SER A 310 -11.46 -6.48 8.23
C SER A 310 -10.84 -5.10 7.98
N PRO A 311 -10.15 -4.50 8.97
CA PRO A 311 -9.48 -3.22 8.84
C PRO A 311 -8.59 -3.15 7.60
N VAL A 312 -8.68 -2.04 6.87
CA VAL A 312 -7.73 -1.69 5.82
C VAL A 312 -6.46 -1.20 6.49
N LEU A 313 -5.30 -1.75 6.12
CA LEU A 313 -4.01 -1.40 6.71
C LEU A 313 -3.14 -0.56 5.78
N SER A 314 -3.15 -0.87 4.49
CA SER A 314 -2.40 -0.11 3.49
C SER A 314 -3.14 -0.08 2.15
N MET A 315 -2.89 0.97 1.40
CA MET A 315 -3.40 1.14 0.04
C MET A 315 -2.26 1.55 -0.88
N LEU A 316 -2.22 0.95 -2.07
CA LEU A 316 -1.23 1.23 -3.08
C LEU A 316 -1.92 1.58 -4.39
N ARG A 317 -1.60 2.75 -4.95
CA ARG A 317 -1.97 3.09 -6.31
C ARG A 317 -1.13 2.29 -7.29
N LEU A 318 -1.77 1.56 -8.20
CA LEU A 318 -1.11 0.73 -9.20
C LEU A 318 -1.51 1.18 -10.61
N ARG A 319 -0.53 1.59 -11.41
CA ARG A 319 -0.72 1.97 -12.79
C ARG A 319 -0.35 0.82 -13.73
N LEU A 320 -1.33 0.12 -14.26
CA LEU A 320 -1.14 -1.13 -15.02
C LEU A 320 -0.83 -0.94 -16.50
N GLY A 321 -0.90 0.29 -17.00
CA GLY A 321 -0.58 0.66 -18.39
C GLY A 321 -0.78 2.14 -18.67
N PRO A 322 -0.32 2.66 -19.80
CA PRO A 322 -0.42 4.09 -20.14
C PRO A 322 -1.87 4.56 -20.36
N GLU A 323 -2.74 3.67 -20.84
CA GLU A 323 -4.15 3.97 -21.15
C GLU A 323 -5.12 3.41 -20.13
N THR A 324 -4.64 2.73 -19.08
CA THR A 324 -5.49 2.18 -18.04
C THR A 324 -5.69 3.20 -16.92
N GLU A 325 -6.90 3.26 -16.39
CA GLU A 325 -7.17 3.99 -15.14
C GLU A 325 -6.28 3.48 -14.02
N ASP A 326 -5.93 4.37 -13.10
CA ASP A 326 -5.21 3.99 -11.88
C ASP A 326 -6.07 3.03 -11.07
N GLN A 327 -5.50 1.92 -10.66
CA GLN A 327 -6.12 0.93 -9.82
C GLN A 327 -5.60 1.06 -8.38
N VAL A 328 -6.38 0.61 -7.40
CA VAL A 328 -5.97 0.64 -6.00
C VAL A 328 -5.97 -0.77 -5.43
N VAL A 329 -4.78 -1.20 -4.99
CA VAL A 329 -4.59 -2.43 -4.23
C VAL A 329 -4.75 -2.11 -2.76
N THR A 330 -5.51 -2.90 -2.04
CA THR A 330 -5.73 -2.75 -0.60
C THR A 330 -5.23 -3.96 0.15
N SER A 331 -4.55 -3.75 1.26
CA SER A 331 -4.18 -4.80 2.20
C SER A 331 -4.96 -4.68 3.51
N ARG A 332 -5.20 -5.81 4.17
CA ARG A 332 -6.05 -5.91 5.35
C ARG A 332 -5.45 -6.69 6.49
N GLN A 333 -6.09 -6.56 7.65
CA GLN A 333 -5.71 -7.24 8.87
C GLN A 333 -5.93 -8.76 8.81
N ASP A 334 -6.84 -9.24 7.96
CA ASP A 334 -7.10 -10.67 7.75
C ASP A 334 -6.14 -11.33 6.74
N GLY A 335 -5.09 -10.63 6.32
CA GLY A 335 -4.11 -11.11 5.35
C GLY A 335 -4.51 -10.95 3.88
N SER A 336 -5.74 -10.52 3.59
CA SER A 336 -6.17 -10.32 2.22
C SER A 336 -5.49 -9.11 1.58
N VAL A 337 -5.03 -9.28 0.35
CA VAL A 337 -4.50 -8.22 -0.50
C VAL A 337 -5.26 -8.23 -1.80
N THR A 338 -6.10 -7.23 -2.02
CA THR A 338 -7.12 -7.27 -3.06
C THR A 338 -7.02 -6.07 -4.00
N LEU A 339 -7.10 -6.32 -5.28
CA LEU A 339 -7.37 -5.35 -6.34
C LEU A 339 -8.82 -5.54 -6.80
N TYR A 340 -9.65 -4.51 -6.66
CA TYR A 340 -11.04 -4.51 -7.10
C TYR A 340 -11.15 -3.98 -8.52
N LEU A 341 -11.91 -4.71 -9.36
CA LEU A 341 -12.14 -4.40 -10.76
C LEU A 341 -13.65 -4.45 -11.03
N ALA A 342 -14.12 -3.79 -12.08
CA ALA A 342 -15.53 -3.76 -12.42
C ALA A 342 -16.13 -5.17 -12.64
N GLY A 343 -15.40 -6.08 -13.30
CA GLY A 343 -15.86 -7.45 -13.59
C GLY A 343 -15.39 -8.53 -12.60
N GLY A 344 -14.74 -8.16 -11.49
CA GLY A 344 -14.22 -9.14 -10.54
C GLY A 344 -13.17 -8.57 -9.61
N ARG A 345 -12.39 -9.45 -8.99
CA ARG A 345 -11.28 -9.04 -8.12
C ARG A 345 -10.07 -9.95 -8.32
N LEU A 346 -8.91 -9.40 -8.02
CA LEU A 346 -7.66 -10.12 -7.98
C LEU A 346 -7.14 -10.11 -6.54
N GLU A 347 -6.74 -11.28 -6.05
CA GLU A 347 -6.16 -11.47 -4.73
C GLU A 347 -4.71 -11.92 -4.84
N LEU A 348 -3.80 -11.19 -4.19
CA LEU A 348 -2.41 -11.58 -4.02
C LEU A 348 -2.33 -12.51 -2.80
N THR A 349 -2.04 -13.78 -3.05
CA THR A 349 -2.07 -14.83 -2.01
C THR A 349 -0.71 -14.99 -1.32
N GLY A 350 -0.68 -15.74 -0.20
CA GLY A 350 0.53 -16.14 0.48
C GLY A 350 0.68 -15.62 1.91
N ALA A 351 -0.06 -14.58 2.29
CA ALA A 351 -0.05 -14.09 3.67
C ALA A 351 -0.96 -14.91 4.60
N ASP A 352 -1.78 -15.80 4.03
CA ASP A 352 -2.82 -16.55 4.73
C ASP A 352 -3.76 -15.62 5.53
N THR A 353 -3.74 -15.74 6.86
CA THR A 353 -4.52 -14.88 7.77
C THR A 353 -3.67 -13.84 8.48
N ASP A 354 -2.38 -13.74 8.15
CA ASP A 354 -1.48 -12.78 8.78
C ASP A 354 -1.65 -11.38 8.21
N PRO A 355 -1.80 -10.34 9.06
CA PRO A 355 -1.95 -8.96 8.63
C PRO A 355 -0.85 -8.51 7.66
N VAL A 356 -1.25 -7.90 6.55
CA VAL A 356 -0.34 -7.26 5.60
C VAL A 356 -0.31 -5.77 5.87
N TYR A 357 0.76 -5.29 6.47
CA TYR A 357 0.87 -3.92 6.98
C TYR A 357 1.24 -2.88 5.92
N SER A 358 1.98 -3.28 4.90
CA SER A 358 2.48 -2.32 3.91
C SER A 358 2.54 -2.93 2.52
N LEU A 359 2.27 -2.09 1.54
CA LEU A 359 2.35 -2.37 0.12
C LEU A 359 3.36 -1.42 -0.53
N ALA A 360 4.15 -1.92 -1.48
CA ALA A 360 5.08 -1.12 -2.26
C ALA A 360 5.18 -1.62 -3.71
N GLU A 361 5.67 -0.78 -4.62
CA GLU A 361 5.98 -1.17 -6.00
C GLU A 361 7.30 -0.55 -6.47
N ASP A 362 7.99 -1.20 -7.41
CA ASP A 362 9.19 -0.69 -8.06
C ASP A 362 9.02 -0.43 -9.57
N GLY A 363 7.79 -0.52 -10.07
CA GLY A 363 7.45 -0.39 -11.48
C GLY A 363 7.31 -1.73 -12.21
N ASP A 364 8.06 -2.76 -11.83
CA ASP A 364 8.00 -4.11 -12.41
C ASP A 364 7.26 -5.11 -11.52
N ASP A 365 7.34 -4.91 -10.20
CA ASP A 365 6.83 -5.83 -9.21
C ASP A 365 6.05 -5.10 -8.11
N VAL A 366 5.10 -5.81 -7.50
CA VAL A 366 4.37 -5.41 -6.30
C VAL A 366 4.88 -6.21 -5.12
N PHE A 367 5.07 -5.54 -3.99
CA PHE A 367 5.59 -6.13 -2.76
C PHE A 367 4.59 -5.99 -1.63
N THR A 368 4.48 -7.03 -0.80
CA THR A 368 3.66 -7.02 0.42
C THR A 368 4.52 -7.32 1.63
N ALA A 369 4.33 -6.58 2.71
CA ALA A 369 5.00 -6.77 3.99
C ALA A 369 4.01 -7.27 5.04
N CYS A 370 4.35 -8.36 5.73
CA CYS A 370 3.43 -9.10 6.55
C CYS A 370 3.93 -9.28 7.98
N ARG A 371 3.01 -9.62 8.90
CA ARG A 371 3.31 -9.94 10.30
C ARG A 371 4.25 -11.12 10.46
N ASP A 372 4.22 -12.08 9.54
CA ASP A 372 5.09 -13.25 9.54
C ASP A 372 6.58 -12.93 9.25
N GLY A 373 6.92 -11.64 9.06
CA GLY A 373 8.26 -11.17 8.77
C GLY A 373 8.72 -11.38 7.33
N ARG A 374 7.82 -11.82 6.45
CA ARG A 374 8.13 -12.05 5.05
C ARG A 374 7.69 -10.87 4.20
N VAL A 375 8.54 -10.54 3.23
CA VAL A 375 8.20 -9.67 2.10
C VAL A 375 7.99 -10.57 0.88
N ARG A 376 6.79 -10.49 0.31
CA ARG A 376 6.42 -11.27 -0.88
C ARG A 376 6.42 -10.37 -2.10
N LYS A 377 6.87 -10.92 -3.21
CA LYS A 377 7.04 -10.23 -4.48
C LYS A 377 6.12 -10.83 -5.54
N TYR A 378 5.35 -10.00 -6.24
CA TYR A 378 4.40 -10.39 -7.29
C TYR A 378 4.72 -9.66 -8.58
N GLU A 379 4.74 -10.39 -9.69
CA GLU A 379 5.01 -9.80 -11.01
C GLU A 379 3.84 -8.93 -11.47
N ARG A 380 4.10 -7.65 -11.71
CA ARG A 380 3.11 -6.71 -12.23
C ARG A 380 2.60 -7.12 -13.62
N ALA A 381 3.44 -7.76 -14.44
CA ALA A 381 3.04 -8.27 -15.74
C ALA A 381 1.91 -9.30 -15.65
N VAL A 382 1.92 -10.17 -14.63
CA VAL A 382 0.86 -11.16 -14.38
C VAL A 382 -0.45 -10.44 -14.01
N ILE A 383 -0.37 -9.45 -13.12
CA ILE A 383 -1.51 -8.62 -12.70
C ILE A 383 -2.10 -7.88 -13.90
N SER A 384 -1.27 -7.21 -14.70
CA SER A 384 -1.68 -6.42 -15.87
C SER A 384 -2.34 -7.27 -16.96
N LYS A 385 -1.82 -8.48 -17.20
CA LYS A 385 -2.38 -9.42 -18.19
C LYS A 385 -3.81 -9.78 -17.83
N PHE A 386 -4.06 -10.05 -16.57
CA PHE A 386 -5.40 -10.40 -16.11
C PHE A 386 -6.38 -9.21 -16.19
N VAL A 387 -5.98 -8.02 -15.77
CA VAL A 387 -6.84 -6.83 -15.84
C VAL A 387 -7.28 -6.56 -17.30
N ARG A 388 -6.38 -6.73 -18.26
CA ARG A 388 -6.72 -6.62 -19.70
C ARG A 388 -7.69 -7.71 -20.16
N GLN A 389 -7.56 -8.95 -19.66
CA GLN A 389 -8.47 -10.04 -20.02
C GLN A 389 -9.89 -9.78 -19.51
N LEU A 390 -10.05 -9.26 -18.28
CA LEU A 390 -11.36 -8.89 -17.75
C LEU A 390 -12.02 -7.80 -18.57
N SER A 391 -11.32 -6.72 -18.87
CA SER A 391 -11.87 -5.61 -19.67
C SER A 391 -12.27 -6.00 -21.11
N THR A 392 -11.67 -7.08 -21.65
CA THR A 392 -12.02 -7.61 -22.99
C THR A 392 -13.27 -8.50 -22.93
N LEU A 393 -13.53 -9.14 -21.79
CA LEU A 393 -14.71 -9.99 -21.58
C LEU A 393 -15.98 -9.18 -21.26
N GLU A 394 -15.86 -7.94 -20.79
CA GLU A 394 -16.97 -7.03 -20.55
C GLU A 394 -17.47 -6.33 -21.83
N ARG A 395 -16.65 -6.29 -22.88
CA ARG A 395 -16.99 -5.69 -24.17
C ARG A 395 -17.67 -6.67 -25.14
N LYS A 396 -17.81 -7.94 -24.76
CA LYS A 396 -18.52 -8.99 -25.47
C LYS A 396 -19.81 -9.36 -24.72
#